data_79da6ad18d07468247edb5fdc6e418eb
#
_entry.id   79da6ad18d07468247edb5fdc6e418eb
#
_cell.length_a   1.000
_cell.length_b   1.000
_cell.length_c   1.000
_cell.angle_alpha   90.00
_cell.angle_beta   90.00
_cell.angle_gamma   90.00
#
_symmetry.space_group_name_H-M   'P 1'
#
loop_
_entity.id
_entity.type
_entity.pdbx_description
1 polymer ?
#
loop_
_entity_poly.entity_id
_entity_poly.type
_entity_poly.pdbx_seq_one_letter_code
_entity_poly.pdbx_strand_id
1 'polypeptide(L)'
;MYCVRKMTEDLYWVGASERRLSLFENAYPLTNGVSYNSYLLLDEKTVLIDTVDKSVSGLFFENVDHVLAGRKLDYLIVQHMEPDHAATIGELVLRHPELTIVCNAKTRTMMQNFFTFDIDSRLQLVKEMDTLTTGRHTFAFVMAPMVHWPEVMVS
;
A
#
# COMPACT_ATOMS: atom_id res chain seq x y z
N MET A 1 4.26 -1.34 20.01
CA MET A 1 2.82 -1.64 20.30
C MET A 1 2.09 -1.56 18.97
N TYR A 2 1.52 -2.65 18.53
CA TYR A 2 0.77 -2.70 17.26
C TYR A 2 -0.71 -2.37 17.47
N CYS A 3 -1.38 -1.94 16.40
CA CYS A 3 -2.79 -1.59 16.39
C CYS A 3 -3.41 -2.07 15.05
N VAL A 4 -3.79 -3.34 14.99
CA VAL A 4 -4.35 -3.99 13.80
C VAL A 4 -5.81 -4.32 14.01
N ARG A 5 -6.58 -4.43 12.92
CA ARG A 5 -7.96 -4.85 12.97
C ARG A 5 -8.23 -5.98 11.97
N LYS A 6 -8.70 -7.11 12.45
CA LYS A 6 -9.13 -8.20 11.59
C LYS A 6 -10.44 -7.81 10.91
N MET A 7 -10.48 -7.81 9.57
CA MET A 7 -11.63 -7.42 8.76
C MET A 7 -12.43 -8.64 8.31
N THR A 8 -11.72 -9.70 7.86
CA THR A 8 -12.28 -10.99 7.51
C THR A 8 -11.45 -12.11 8.14
N GLU A 9 -11.60 -13.35 7.72
CA GLU A 9 -10.78 -14.46 8.23
C GLU A 9 -9.29 -14.26 7.99
N ASP A 10 -8.91 -13.63 6.87
CA ASP A 10 -7.55 -13.52 6.34
C ASP A 10 -7.16 -12.12 5.90
N LEU A 11 -8.07 -11.14 5.93
CA LEU A 11 -7.80 -9.73 5.63
C LEU A 11 -7.70 -8.91 6.91
N TYR A 12 -6.63 -8.12 7.03
CA TYR A 12 -6.35 -7.27 8.18
C TYR A 12 -6.15 -5.81 7.75
N TRP A 13 -6.80 -4.87 8.43
CA TRP A 13 -6.41 -3.47 8.38
C TRP A 13 -5.12 -3.30 9.19
N VAL A 14 -4.09 -2.77 8.54
CA VAL A 14 -2.76 -2.55 9.11
C VAL A 14 -2.32 -1.08 9.06
N GLY A 15 -3.22 -0.21 8.63
CA GLY A 15 -3.00 1.22 8.57
C GLY A 15 -2.79 1.88 9.92
N ALA A 16 -2.94 3.19 9.99
CA ALA A 16 -2.78 3.93 11.24
C ALA A 16 -3.70 5.16 11.29
N SER A 17 -4.06 5.59 12.50
CA SER A 17 -4.75 6.85 12.73
C SER A 17 -3.76 7.87 13.31
N GLU A 18 -3.64 9.04 12.66
CA GLU A 18 -2.80 10.15 13.12
C GLU A 18 -3.68 11.27 13.67
N ARG A 19 -3.42 11.66 14.92
CA ARG A 19 -4.18 12.70 15.63
C ARG A 19 -3.31 13.86 16.09
N ARG A 20 -2.01 13.83 15.80
CA ARG A 20 -1.04 14.86 16.24
C ARG A 20 -0.79 15.91 15.17
N LEU A 21 -1.06 15.59 13.90
CA LEU A 21 -0.90 16.52 12.80
C LEU A 21 -2.03 17.56 12.82
N SER A 22 -1.66 18.82 12.66
CA SER A 22 -2.59 19.94 12.49
C SER A 22 -3.03 20.13 11.05
N LEU A 23 -2.21 19.65 10.09
CA LEU A 23 -2.46 19.76 8.65
C LEU A 23 -2.24 18.40 7.98
N PHE A 24 -3.17 18.01 7.10
CA PHE A 24 -2.97 16.94 6.14
C PHE A 24 -2.20 17.49 4.94
N GLU A 25 -1.11 16.83 4.57
CA GLU A 25 -0.21 17.21 3.47
C GLU A 25 0.27 18.68 3.50
N ASN A 26 0.42 19.27 4.68
CA ASN A 26 0.76 20.68 4.87
C ASN A 26 -0.25 21.69 4.25
N ALA A 27 -1.40 21.24 3.83
CA ALA A 27 -2.38 22.05 3.10
C ALA A 27 -3.74 22.14 3.79
N TYR A 28 -4.26 21.04 4.31
CA TYR A 28 -5.64 20.96 4.78
C TYR A 28 -5.70 20.83 6.31
N PRO A 29 -6.41 21.74 7.02
CA PRO A 29 -6.55 21.68 8.47
C PRO A 29 -7.22 20.38 8.94
N LEU A 30 -6.64 19.74 9.94
CA LEU A 30 -7.17 18.56 10.61
C LEU A 30 -7.69 18.93 12.00
N THR A 31 -8.99 18.78 12.22
CA THR A 31 -9.60 19.01 13.54
C THR A 31 -9.73 17.73 14.39
N ASN A 32 -9.86 16.58 13.72
CA ASN A 32 -10.11 15.28 14.36
C ASN A 32 -9.06 14.22 14.03
N GLY A 33 -7.96 14.62 13.34
CA GLY A 33 -6.96 13.70 12.83
C GLY A 33 -7.37 13.08 11.48
N VAL A 34 -6.57 12.12 11.03
CA VAL A 34 -6.74 11.41 9.76
C VAL A 34 -6.45 9.93 9.93
N SER A 35 -7.12 9.08 9.17
CA SER A 35 -6.88 7.65 9.12
C SER A 35 -6.26 7.27 7.78
N TYR A 36 -5.10 6.64 7.83
CA TYR A 36 -4.43 6.09 6.64
C TYR A 36 -4.75 4.61 6.53
N ASN A 37 -5.30 4.20 5.39
CA ASN A 37 -5.81 2.86 5.21
C ASN A 37 -4.88 2.01 4.35
N SER A 38 -4.41 0.92 4.93
CA SER A 38 -3.67 -0.13 4.27
C SER A 38 -4.18 -1.48 4.75
N TYR A 39 -4.21 -2.46 3.87
CA TYR A 39 -4.75 -3.79 4.19
C TYR A 39 -3.75 -4.87 3.82
N LEU A 40 -3.65 -5.90 4.67
CA LEU A 40 -2.80 -7.06 4.45
C LEU A 40 -3.67 -8.32 4.36
N LEU A 41 -3.62 -8.98 3.21
CA LEU A 41 -4.23 -10.28 2.96
C LEU A 41 -3.24 -11.40 3.24
N LEU A 42 -3.64 -12.38 4.05
CA LEU A 42 -2.90 -13.60 4.35
C LEU A 42 -3.50 -14.79 3.59
N ASP A 43 -3.17 -14.93 2.32
CA ASP A 43 -3.54 -16.08 1.50
C ASP A 43 -2.33 -17.01 1.29
N GLU A 44 -2.31 -17.87 0.26
CA GLU A 44 -1.11 -18.64 -0.12
C GLU A 44 0.04 -17.69 -0.43
N LYS A 45 -0.26 -16.61 -1.16
CA LYS A 45 0.59 -15.41 -1.30
C LYS A 45 0.08 -14.29 -0.42
N THR A 46 0.97 -13.58 0.21
CA THR A 46 0.62 -12.41 1.03
C THR A 46 0.60 -11.15 0.19
N VAL A 47 -0.43 -10.33 0.39
CA VAL A 47 -0.62 -9.10 -0.39
C VAL A 47 -0.86 -7.92 0.53
N LEU A 48 -0.02 -6.90 0.43
CA LEU A 48 -0.26 -5.58 1.03
C LEU A 48 -0.93 -4.68 -0.01
N ILE A 49 -1.98 -3.97 0.38
CA ILE A 49 -2.71 -3.04 -0.47
C ILE A 49 -2.44 -1.63 0.04
N ASP A 50 -1.75 -0.83 -0.76
CA ASP A 50 -1.21 0.48 -0.44
C ASP A 50 -0.31 0.50 0.81
N THR A 51 0.34 1.63 1.04
CA THR A 51 1.09 1.91 2.26
C THR A 51 0.44 3.08 3.03
N VAL A 52 1.21 3.87 3.74
CA VAL A 52 0.71 4.98 4.55
C VAL A 52 1.64 6.18 4.49
N ASP A 53 1.18 7.31 5.02
CA ASP A 53 1.98 8.52 5.23
C ASP A 53 3.20 8.27 6.13
N LYS A 54 4.27 9.02 5.89
CA LYS A 54 5.54 8.89 6.61
C LYS A 54 5.41 9.15 8.12
N SER A 55 4.47 10.01 8.53
CA SER A 55 4.25 10.38 9.94
C SER A 55 3.87 9.19 10.83
N VAL A 56 3.30 8.13 10.26
CA VAL A 56 2.87 6.92 10.98
C VAL A 56 3.66 5.66 10.61
N SER A 57 4.78 5.82 9.88
CA SER A 57 5.56 4.68 9.35
C SER A 57 5.95 3.65 10.42
N GLY A 58 6.40 4.11 11.60
CA GLY A 58 6.80 3.20 12.69
C GLY A 58 5.69 2.26 13.11
N LEU A 59 4.49 2.81 13.39
CA LEU A 59 3.32 2.01 13.76
C LEU A 59 2.87 1.09 12.63
N PHE A 60 2.89 1.60 11.40
CA PHE A 60 2.52 0.83 10.21
C PHE A 60 3.40 -0.42 10.06
N PHE A 61 4.72 -0.28 10.15
CA PHE A 61 5.61 -1.43 10.03
C PHE A 61 5.47 -2.40 11.21
N GLU A 62 5.27 -1.91 12.44
CA GLU A 62 4.93 -2.79 13.57
C GLU A 62 3.64 -3.59 13.30
N ASN A 63 2.61 -2.97 12.69
CA ASN A 63 1.36 -3.63 12.33
C ASN A 63 1.59 -4.72 11.26
N VAL A 64 2.30 -4.38 10.18
CA VAL A 64 2.62 -5.31 9.08
C VAL A 64 3.42 -6.50 9.60
N ASP A 65 4.51 -6.26 10.34
CA ASP A 65 5.36 -7.30 10.90
C ASP A 65 4.59 -8.23 11.85
N HIS A 66 3.69 -7.65 12.68
CA HIS A 66 2.85 -8.43 13.59
C HIS A 66 1.90 -9.37 12.83
N VAL A 67 1.24 -8.88 11.78
CA VAL A 67 0.27 -9.68 11.02
C VAL A 67 0.99 -10.71 10.14
N LEU A 68 2.12 -10.35 9.52
CA LEU A 68 2.93 -11.31 8.76
C LEU A 68 3.46 -12.45 9.62
N ALA A 69 3.78 -12.19 10.90
CA ALA A 69 4.27 -13.18 11.84
C ALA A 69 5.43 -14.05 11.28
N GLY A 70 6.35 -13.41 10.54
CA GLY A 70 7.48 -14.06 9.89
C GLY A 70 7.21 -14.63 8.49
N ARG A 71 5.99 -14.53 7.97
CA ARG A 71 5.71 -14.87 6.57
C ARG A 71 6.37 -13.84 5.64
N LYS A 72 6.75 -14.29 4.44
CA LYS A 72 7.21 -13.42 3.36
C LYS A 72 6.07 -12.49 2.93
N LEU A 73 6.37 -11.25 2.59
CA LEU A 73 5.46 -10.38 1.86
C LEU A 73 5.72 -10.56 0.35
N ASP A 74 4.75 -11.13 -0.38
CA ASP A 74 4.91 -11.45 -1.79
C ASP A 74 4.59 -10.26 -2.69
N TYR A 75 3.49 -9.55 -2.43
CA TYR A 75 3.00 -8.47 -3.30
C TYR A 75 2.68 -7.19 -2.52
N LEU A 76 2.99 -6.05 -3.14
CA LEU A 76 2.40 -4.76 -2.82
C LEU A 76 1.56 -4.31 -4.01
N ILE A 77 0.26 -4.15 -3.84
CA ILE A 77 -0.61 -3.49 -4.81
C ILE A 77 -0.60 -1.99 -4.52
N VAL A 78 -0.16 -1.17 -5.47
CA VAL A 78 -0.18 0.31 -5.36
C VAL A 78 -1.33 0.84 -6.18
N GLN A 79 -2.40 1.22 -5.49
CA GLN A 79 -3.61 1.74 -6.12
C GLN A 79 -3.54 3.25 -6.36
N HIS A 80 -2.77 3.98 -5.51
CA HIS A 80 -2.67 5.42 -5.54
C HIS A 80 -1.28 5.91 -5.09
N MET A 81 -0.82 7.02 -5.66
CA MET A 81 0.52 7.56 -5.41
C MET A 81 0.55 8.81 -4.53
N GLU A 82 -0.59 9.23 -4.00
CA GLU A 82 -0.62 10.29 -2.99
C GLU A 82 0.19 9.85 -1.76
N PRO A 83 0.90 10.78 -1.07
CA PRO A 83 1.81 10.40 0.02
C PRO A 83 1.19 9.54 1.12
N ASP A 84 -0.08 9.72 1.41
CA ASP A 84 -0.81 8.91 2.42
C ASP A 84 -1.04 7.44 2.01
N HIS A 85 -0.81 7.12 0.72
CA HIS A 85 -0.80 5.76 0.17
C HIS A 85 0.59 5.26 -0.20
N ALA A 86 1.56 6.15 -0.41
CA ALA A 86 2.80 5.80 -1.11
C ALA A 86 4.10 6.16 -0.36
N ALA A 87 4.07 7.04 0.66
CA ALA A 87 5.28 7.59 1.25
C ALA A 87 6.22 6.57 1.89
N THR A 88 5.75 5.38 2.24
CA THR A 88 6.56 4.34 2.88
C THR A 88 6.97 3.20 1.95
N ILE A 89 6.65 3.25 0.66
CA ILE A 89 7.02 2.22 -0.34
C ILE A 89 8.53 1.96 -0.35
N GLY A 90 9.35 3.02 -0.36
CA GLY A 90 10.81 2.89 -0.39
C GLY A 90 11.35 2.11 0.82
N GLU A 91 10.83 2.36 2.02
CA GLU A 91 11.22 1.64 3.23
C GLU A 91 10.69 0.19 3.20
N LEU A 92 9.47 -0.03 2.72
CA LEU A 92 8.90 -1.37 2.57
C LEU A 92 9.77 -2.26 1.66
N VAL A 93 10.24 -1.72 0.55
CA VAL A 93 11.14 -2.41 -0.39
C VAL A 93 12.47 -2.81 0.25
N LEU A 94 13.03 -1.96 1.12
CA LEU A 94 14.25 -2.26 1.86
C LEU A 94 14.04 -3.39 2.88
N ARG A 95 12.87 -3.43 3.53
CA ARG A 95 12.51 -4.47 4.50
C ARG A 95 12.17 -5.81 3.83
N HIS A 96 11.62 -5.76 2.62
CA HIS A 96 11.16 -6.92 1.85
C HIS A 96 11.80 -6.91 0.45
N PRO A 97 13.09 -7.27 0.31
CA PRO A 97 13.84 -7.13 -0.94
C PRO A 97 13.32 -7.98 -2.09
N GLU A 98 12.55 -9.03 -1.81
CA GLU A 98 11.94 -9.92 -2.81
C GLU A 98 10.47 -9.54 -3.15
N LEU A 99 10.00 -8.40 -2.64
CA LEU A 99 8.65 -7.91 -2.86
C LEU A 99 8.42 -7.57 -4.34
N THR A 100 7.32 -8.06 -4.89
CA THR A 100 6.84 -7.64 -6.22
C THR A 100 5.81 -6.52 -6.06
N ILE A 101 6.01 -5.42 -6.77
CA ILE A 101 5.08 -4.28 -6.80
C ILE A 101 4.13 -4.44 -7.98
N VAL A 102 2.83 -4.48 -7.70
CA VAL A 102 1.76 -4.58 -8.69
C VAL A 102 1.14 -3.20 -8.88
N CYS A 103 1.22 -2.65 -10.07
CA CYS A 103 0.71 -1.31 -10.36
C CYS A 103 0.43 -1.12 -11.85
N ASN A 104 -0.22 -0.01 -12.22
CA ASN A 104 -0.37 0.36 -13.63
C ASN A 104 0.82 1.17 -14.17
N ALA A 105 0.86 1.40 -15.47
CA ALA A 105 1.98 2.08 -16.14
C ALA A 105 2.18 3.55 -15.69
N LYS A 106 1.10 4.26 -15.32
CA LYS A 106 1.20 5.64 -14.82
C LYS A 106 1.79 5.67 -13.42
N THR A 107 1.35 4.78 -12.53
CA THR A 107 1.90 4.59 -11.18
C THR A 107 3.39 4.29 -11.25
N ARG A 108 3.84 3.40 -12.16
CA ARG A 108 5.27 3.15 -12.42
C ARG A 108 6.03 4.45 -12.73
N THR A 109 5.52 5.25 -13.67
CA THR A 109 6.18 6.52 -14.06
C THR A 109 6.28 7.48 -12.88
N MET A 110 5.24 7.57 -12.05
CA MET A 110 5.25 8.40 -10.85
C MET A 110 6.27 7.89 -9.83
N MET A 111 6.31 6.59 -9.56
CA MET A 111 7.31 6.00 -8.66
C MET A 111 8.74 6.29 -9.10
N GLN A 112 9.04 6.26 -10.40
CA GLN A 112 10.37 6.60 -10.95
C GLN A 112 10.79 8.05 -10.66
N ASN A 113 9.82 8.96 -10.45
CA ASN A 113 10.10 10.34 -10.07
C ASN A 113 10.33 10.52 -8.57
N PHE A 114 9.77 9.65 -7.72
CA PHE A 114 9.80 9.78 -6.27
C PHE A 114 10.85 8.90 -5.59
N PHE A 115 11.20 7.76 -6.19
CA PHE A 115 12.09 6.78 -5.57
C PHE A 115 13.34 6.54 -6.39
N THR A 116 14.45 6.24 -5.71
CA THR A 116 15.78 6.01 -6.31
C THR A 116 16.18 4.54 -6.41
N PHE A 117 15.37 3.61 -5.87
CA PHE A 117 15.63 2.18 -6.01
C PHE A 117 15.25 1.68 -7.41
N ASP A 118 15.80 0.54 -7.82
CA ASP A 118 15.44 -0.10 -9.08
C ASP A 118 14.01 -0.65 -9.00
N ILE A 119 13.08 0.15 -9.52
CA ILE A 119 11.66 -0.15 -9.54
C ILE A 119 11.37 -1.26 -10.55
N ASP A 120 11.96 -1.17 -11.73
CA ASP A 120 11.60 -2.01 -12.87
C ASP A 120 11.93 -3.50 -12.65
N SER A 121 12.95 -3.80 -11.87
CA SER A 121 13.34 -5.19 -11.55
C SER A 121 12.30 -5.95 -10.69
N ARG A 122 11.34 -5.25 -10.12
CA ARG A 122 10.36 -5.81 -9.19
C ARG A 122 8.90 -5.49 -9.54
N LEU A 123 8.64 -5.03 -10.77
CA LEU A 123 7.29 -4.65 -11.20
C LEU A 123 6.54 -5.81 -11.86
N GLN A 124 5.26 -5.89 -11.51
CA GLN A 124 4.23 -6.54 -12.30
C GLN A 124 3.23 -5.47 -12.75
N LEU A 125 3.25 -5.11 -14.04
CA LEU A 125 2.30 -4.14 -14.60
C LEU A 125 0.97 -4.80 -14.87
N VAL A 126 -0.10 -4.09 -14.50
CA VAL A 126 -1.50 -4.49 -14.74
C VAL A 126 -2.25 -3.42 -15.53
N LYS A 127 -3.28 -3.84 -16.24
CA LYS A 127 -4.20 -3.01 -17.04
C LYS A 127 -5.63 -3.27 -16.60
N GLU A 128 -6.55 -2.55 -17.24
CA GLU A 128 -7.99 -2.75 -17.07
C GLU A 128 -8.37 -4.23 -17.19
N MET A 129 -9.09 -4.73 -16.19
CA MET A 129 -9.60 -6.10 -16.08
C MET A 129 -8.54 -7.21 -15.99
N ASP A 130 -7.24 -6.87 -15.88
CA ASP A 130 -6.24 -7.89 -15.52
C ASP A 130 -6.53 -8.46 -14.12
N THR A 131 -6.04 -9.67 -13.86
CA THR A 131 -6.25 -10.34 -12.57
C THR A 131 -4.95 -10.82 -11.95
N LEU A 132 -4.93 -10.91 -10.63
CA LEU A 132 -3.87 -11.52 -9.82
C LEU A 132 -4.49 -12.53 -8.85
N THR A 133 -4.19 -13.80 -9.03
CA THR A 133 -4.60 -14.86 -8.10
C THR A 133 -3.53 -15.10 -7.05
N THR A 134 -3.92 -15.17 -5.79
CA THR A 134 -3.02 -15.28 -4.63
C THR A 134 -3.20 -16.60 -3.86
N GLY A 135 -4.05 -17.45 -4.35
CA GLY A 135 -4.47 -18.74 -3.78
C GLY A 135 -6.00 -18.86 -3.83
N ARG A 136 -6.66 -18.62 -2.71
CA ARG A 136 -8.13 -18.61 -2.63
C ARG A 136 -8.76 -17.32 -3.18
N HIS A 137 -7.98 -16.23 -3.22
CA HIS A 137 -8.45 -14.92 -3.66
C HIS A 137 -7.91 -14.58 -5.05
N THR A 138 -8.70 -13.78 -5.76
CA THR A 138 -8.31 -13.19 -7.05
C THR A 138 -8.67 -11.72 -7.03
N PHE A 139 -7.67 -10.87 -7.21
CA PHE A 139 -7.84 -9.43 -7.43
C PHE A 139 -8.15 -9.19 -8.90
N ALA A 140 -9.12 -8.35 -9.19
CA ALA A 140 -9.38 -7.81 -10.52
C ALA A 140 -9.11 -6.30 -10.49
N PHE A 141 -8.35 -5.79 -11.47
CA PHE A 141 -7.92 -4.40 -11.49
C PHE A 141 -8.84 -3.56 -12.37
N VAL A 142 -9.39 -2.49 -11.81
CA VAL A 142 -10.24 -1.52 -12.52
C VAL A 142 -9.54 -0.16 -12.51
N MET A 143 -9.30 0.40 -13.69
CA MET A 143 -8.67 1.72 -13.79
C MET A 143 -9.70 2.82 -13.47
N ALA A 144 -9.35 3.72 -12.57
CA ALA A 144 -10.20 4.83 -12.12
C ALA A 144 -9.49 6.18 -12.34
N PRO A 145 -9.07 6.52 -13.59
CA PRO A 145 -8.30 7.73 -13.87
C PRO A 145 -9.09 8.98 -13.48
N MET A 146 -8.38 9.91 -12.80
CA MET A 146 -8.95 11.17 -12.28
C MET A 146 -9.95 11.00 -11.13
N VAL A 147 -9.95 9.85 -10.46
CA VAL A 147 -10.69 9.61 -9.22
C VAL A 147 -9.72 9.30 -8.06
N HIS A 148 -8.98 10.32 -7.49
CA HIS A 148 -8.99 11.72 -7.97
C HIS A 148 -7.71 12.10 -8.73
N TRP A 149 -6.69 11.23 -8.82
CA TRP A 149 -5.46 11.42 -9.59
C TRP A 149 -5.46 10.57 -10.87
N PRO A 150 -4.57 10.89 -11.85
CA PRO A 150 -4.63 10.26 -13.18
C PRO A 150 -4.23 8.78 -13.20
N GLU A 151 -3.55 8.28 -12.18
CA GLU A 151 -3.04 6.90 -12.10
C GLU A 151 -3.92 5.98 -11.25
N VAL A 152 -4.95 6.48 -10.59
CA VAL A 152 -5.73 5.68 -9.64
C VAL A 152 -6.31 4.42 -10.30
N MET A 153 -6.16 3.32 -9.60
CA MET A 153 -6.86 2.06 -9.87
C MET A 153 -7.45 1.52 -8.57
N VAL A 154 -8.39 0.59 -8.68
CA VAL A 154 -8.97 -0.17 -7.58
C VAL A 154 -8.88 -1.66 -7.84
N SER A 155 -8.85 -2.47 -6.79
CA SER A 155 -8.76 -3.92 -6.89
C SER A 155 -9.66 -4.62 -5.85
#